data_fde16b0c7ccbb3174a8fe928cb5727d4
#
_entry.id   fde16b0c7ccbb3174a8fe928cb5727d4
#
_cell.length_a   1.000
_cell.length_b   1.000
_cell.length_c   1.000
_cell.angle_alpha   90.00
_cell.angle_beta   90.00
_cell.angle_gamma   90.00
#
_symmetry.space_group_name_H-M   'P 1'
#
loop_
_entity.id
_entity.type
_entity.pdbx_description
1 polymer ?
#
loop_
_entity_poly.entity_id
_entity_poly.type
_entity_poly.pdbx_seq_one_letter_code
_entity_poly.pdbx_strand_id
1 'polypeptide(L)'
;MQNILSLLPEELEALMAQLGEPKYRARQLFEGLHKGLAPAEISNVGKKTVAKLAEVTTYHLPAVRRKLVSAIDGTIKYLFELADGNCVESVVMHYKHGSTICISSQVGCRMGCKFCASTIGGRVRDLTPAELIGQVIAAQKDISADDPDARIGGIVMMGIGEPLDNFDNVVKFLKLVNVEGGICIGYRHISLSTCGVVDKIYELAKHDLPITLSISLHACDDVTRSSIMPINQKWGVDALLKAC
;
A
#
# COMPACT_ATOMS: atom_id res chain seq x y z
N MET A 1 -11.60 -11.07 12.33
CA MET A 1 -12.25 -10.93 11.01
C MET A 1 -11.32 -10.17 10.08
N GLN A 2 -11.28 -10.54 8.80
CA GLN A 2 -10.43 -9.87 7.80
C GLN A 2 -11.12 -8.61 7.26
N ASN A 3 -10.35 -7.55 7.02
CA ASN A 3 -10.87 -6.36 6.33
C ASN A 3 -11.15 -6.71 4.86
N ILE A 4 -12.38 -6.47 4.41
CA ILE A 4 -12.87 -6.81 3.06
C ILE A 4 -12.05 -6.15 1.94
N LEU A 5 -11.42 -5.00 2.19
CA LEU A 5 -10.49 -4.33 1.26
C LEU A 5 -9.23 -5.15 0.94
N SER A 6 -8.92 -6.20 1.73
CA SER A 6 -7.80 -7.11 1.44
C SER A 6 -8.11 -8.17 0.40
N LEU A 7 -9.38 -8.29 -0.02
CA LEU A 7 -9.83 -9.39 -0.87
C LEU A 7 -9.69 -9.06 -2.36
N LEU A 8 -9.05 -9.95 -3.10
CA LEU A 8 -9.03 -9.95 -4.55
C LEU A 8 -10.41 -10.29 -5.12
N PRO A 9 -10.72 -9.97 -6.38
CA PRO A 9 -12.03 -10.27 -6.97
C PRO A 9 -12.44 -11.73 -6.85
N GLU A 10 -11.52 -12.67 -7.09
CA GLU A 10 -11.76 -14.11 -6.96
C GLU A 10 -12.04 -14.54 -5.50
N GLU A 11 -11.38 -13.90 -4.54
CA GLU A 11 -11.64 -14.14 -3.11
C GLU A 11 -13.01 -13.58 -2.69
N LEU A 12 -13.41 -12.42 -3.24
CA LEU A 12 -14.77 -11.87 -3.06
C LEU A 12 -15.83 -12.75 -3.70
N GLU A 13 -15.57 -13.32 -4.89
CA GLU A 13 -16.50 -14.29 -5.52
C GLU A 13 -16.68 -15.54 -4.65
N ALA A 14 -15.59 -16.07 -4.11
CA ALA A 14 -15.65 -17.21 -3.19
C ALA A 14 -16.43 -16.88 -1.93
N LEU A 15 -16.22 -15.68 -1.36
CA LEU A 15 -16.97 -15.19 -0.20
C LEU A 15 -18.46 -15.05 -0.51
N MET A 16 -18.82 -14.48 -1.67
CA MET A 16 -20.23 -14.36 -2.09
C MET A 16 -20.89 -15.75 -2.20
N ALA A 17 -20.20 -16.72 -2.80
CA ALA A 17 -20.71 -18.08 -2.90
C ALA A 17 -20.95 -18.72 -1.51
N GLN A 18 -20.03 -18.53 -0.57
CA GLN A 18 -20.19 -19.01 0.82
C GLN A 18 -21.40 -18.39 1.54
N LEU A 19 -21.70 -17.11 1.23
CA LEU A 19 -22.84 -16.40 1.80
C LEU A 19 -24.16 -16.67 1.07
N GLY A 20 -24.15 -17.52 0.02
CA GLY A 20 -25.31 -17.79 -0.82
C GLY A 20 -25.75 -16.59 -1.66
N GLU A 21 -24.81 -15.71 -2.02
CA GLU A 21 -25.03 -14.54 -2.84
C GLU A 21 -24.51 -14.75 -4.27
N PRO A 22 -25.12 -14.12 -5.31
CA PRO A 22 -24.67 -14.23 -6.67
C PRO A 22 -23.24 -13.66 -6.89
N LYS A 23 -22.44 -14.30 -7.76
CA LYS A 23 -21.05 -13.90 -8.06
C LYS A 23 -20.91 -12.45 -8.52
N TYR A 24 -21.85 -11.90 -9.30
CA TYR A 24 -21.79 -10.51 -9.77
C TYR A 24 -21.76 -9.48 -8.63
N ARG A 25 -22.21 -9.85 -7.43
CA ARG A 25 -22.13 -9.02 -6.23
C ARG A 25 -20.68 -8.73 -5.82
N ALA A 26 -19.77 -9.67 -6.06
CA ALA A 26 -18.35 -9.47 -5.80
C ALA A 26 -17.79 -8.28 -6.57
N ARG A 27 -18.13 -8.16 -7.87
CA ARG A 27 -17.71 -7.03 -8.69
C ARG A 27 -18.30 -5.70 -8.18
N GLN A 28 -19.61 -5.69 -7.85
CA GLN A 28 -20.27 -4.49 -7.32
C GLN A 28 -19.61 -4.01 -6.02
N LEU A 29 -19.29 -4.96 -5.12
CA LEU A 29 -18.56 -4.68 -3.88
C LEU A 29 -17.17 -4.14 -4.17
N PHE A 30 -16.39 -4.83 -5.01
CA PHE A 30 -15.03 -4.43 -5.34
C PHE A 30 -14.96 -3.00 -5.87
N GLU A 31 -15.77 -2.69 -6.89
CA GLU A 31 -15.85 -1.36 -7.49
C GLU A 31 -16.26 -0.27 -6.46
N GLY A 32 -17.23 -0.56 -5.60
CA GLY A 32 -17.69 0.38 -4.57
C GLY A 32 -16.66 0.60 -3.46
N LEU A 33 -16.04 -0.48 -2.97
CA LEU A 33 -15.00 -0.42 -1.94
C LEU A 33 -13.78 0.39 -2.39
N HIS A 34 -13.37 0.24 -3.66
CA HIS A 34 -12.25 0.97 -4.25
C HIS A 34 -12.57 2.44 -4.59
N LYS A 35 -13.86 2.82 -4.54
CA LYS A 35 -14.30 4.23 -4.51
C LYS A 35 -14.33 4.82 -3.10
N GLY A 36 -13.92 4.04 -2.09
CA GLY A 36 -13.94 4.44 -0.69
C GLY A 36 -15.33 4.44 -0.06
N LEU A 37 -16.26 3.64 -0.60
CA LEU A 37 -17.60 3.43 -0.03
C LEU A 37 -17.58 2.23 0.92
N ALA A 38 -18.20 2.37 2.09
CA ALA A 38 -18.47 1.22 2.95
C ALA A 38 -19.51 0.29 2.29
N PRO A 39 -19.53 -1.02 2.60
CA PRO A 39 -20.52 -1.94 2.02
C PRO A 39 -21.96 -1.46 2.10
N ALA A 40 -22.35 -0.76 3.17
CA ALA A 40 -23.68 -0.19 3.37
C ALA A 40 -23.98 1.04 2.48
N GLU A 41 -22.96 1.70 1.94
CA GLU A 41 -23.06 2.87 1.09
C GLU A 41 -23.15 2.51 -0.41
N ILE A 42 -22.87 1.24 -0.74
CA ILE A 42 -22.91 0.75 -2.13
C ILE A 42 -24.36 0.48 -2.53
N SER A 43 -24.96 1.38 -3.29
CA SER A 43 -26.39 1.43 -3.57
C SER A 43 -26.99 0.17 -4.22
N ASN A 44 -26.20 -0.58 -4.99
CA ASN A 44 -26.61 -1.81 -5.66
C ASN A 44 -26.32 -3.09 -4.85
N VAL A 45 -25.86 -2.97 -3.59
CA VAL A 45 -25.71 -4.08 -2.66
C VAL A 45 -26.83 -4.06 -1.64
N GLY A 46 -27.65 -5.11 -1.60
CA GLY A 46 -28.83 -5.19 -0.74
C GLY A 46 -28.48 -5.28 0.76
N LYS A 47 -29.33 -4.70 1.62
CA LYS A 47 -29.14 -4.70 3.10
C LYS A 47 -28.90 -6.10 3.69
N LYS A 48 -29.55 -7.14 3.13
CA LYS A 48 -29.35 -8.53 3.57
C LYS A 48 -27.91 -9.01 3.30
N THR A 49 -27.36 -8.69 2.13
CA THR A 49 -25.96 -9.01 1.78
C THR A 49 -25.00 -8.27 2.69
N VAL A 50 -25.26 -6.97 2.95
CA VAL A 50 -24.44 -6.16 3.88
C VAL A 50 -24.44 -6.78 5.30
N ALA A 51 -25.60 -7.21 5.80
CA ALA A 51 -25.69 -7.84 7.11
C ALA A 51 -24.85 -9.14 7.19
N LYS A 52 -24.96 -10.02 6.19
CA LYS A 52 -24.14 -11.24 6.09
C LYS A 52 -22.65 -10.94 6.05
N LEU A 53 -22.24 -9.91 5.27
CA LEU A 53 -20.84 -9.48 5.21
C LEU A 53 -20.30 -9.02 6.56
N ALA A 54 -21.09 -8.26 7.32
CA ALA A 54 -20.71 -7.75 8.63
C ALA A 54 -20.47 -8.86 9.67
N GLU A 55 -21.04 -10.07 9.47
CA GLU A 55 -20.81 -11.22 10.35
C GLU A 55 -19.46 -11.90 10.13
N VAL A 56 -18.85 -11.74 8.95
CA VAL A 56 -17.65 -12.49 8.55
C VAL A 56 -16.46 -11.61 8.14
N THR A 57 -16.70 -10.33 7.86
CA THR A 57 -15.67 -9.36 7.46
C THR A 57 -15.76 -8.08 8.29
N THR A 58 -14.72 -7.28 8.23
CA THR A 58 -14.72 -5.89 8.70
C THR A 58 -14.50 -4.96 7.51
N TYR A 59 -14.86 -3.70 7.67
CA TYR A 59 -14.48 -2.62 6.76
C TYR A 59 -13.87 -1.49 7.57
N HIS A 60 -12.65 -1.13 7.25
CA HIS A 60 -11.98 0.01 7.84
C HIS A 60 -11.09 0.66 6.77
N LEU A 61 -11.36 1.91 6.47
CA LEU A 61 -10.51 2.77 5.65
C LEU A 61 -9.68 3.65 6.59
N PRO A 62 -8.36 3.81 6.38
CA PRO A 62 -7.55 4.71 7.20
C PRO A 62 -8.15 6.12 7.25
N ALA A 63 -8.27 6.66 8.45
CA ALA A 63 -8.86 7.98 8.66
C ALA A 63 -7.78 9.08 8.54
N VAL A 64 -8.10 10.19 7.90
CA VAL A 64 -7.21 11.35 7.85
C VAL A 64 -7.21 12.04 9.22
N ARG A 65 -6.17 11.79 10.03
CA ARG A 65 -5.98 12.43 11.33
C ARG A 65 -5.39 13.84 11.18
N ARG A 66 -4.50 14.02 10.19
CA ARG A 66 -3.90 15.31 9.87
C ARG A 66 -3.57 15.40 8.39
N LYS A 67 -3.85 16.56 7.80
CA LYS A 67 -3.53 16.92 6.42
C LYS A 67 -2.67 18.18 6.44
N LEU A 68 -1.53 18.16 5.77
CA LEU A 68 -0.66 19.31 5.57
C LEU A 68 -0.50 19.53 4.07
N VAL A 69 -0.74 20.75 3.61
CA VAL A 69 -0.61 21.12 2.20
C VAL A 69 0.52 22.10 2.04
N SER A 70 1.46 21.81 1.15
CA SER A 70 2.57 22.70 0.81
C SER A 70 2.05 23.90 0.02
N ALA A 71 2.39 25.10 0.49
CA ALA A 71 2.06 26.35 -0.21
C ALA A 71 2.92 26.58 -1.48
N ILE A 72 3.99 25.79 -1.65
CA ILE A 72 4.95 25.97 -2.77
C ILE A 72 4.49 25.20 -4.01
N ASP A 73 4.09 23.94 -3.82
CA ASP A 73 3.85 22.99 -4.92
C ASP A 73 2.56 22.16 -4.78
N GLY A 74 1.77 22.44 -3.75
CA GLY A 74 0.53 21.70 -3.50
C GLY A 74 0.72 20.29 -2.95
N THR A 75 1.95 19.82 -2.71
CA THR A 75 2.21 18.50 -2.10
C THR A 75 1.42 18.32 -0.82
N ILE A 76 0.73 17.20 -0.67
CA ILE A 76 -0.12 16.90 0.49
C ILE A 76 0.50 15.79 1.31
N LYS A 77 0.79 16.07 2.59
CA LYS A 77 1.22 15.05 3.55
C LYS A 77 0.05 14.68 4.45
N TYR A 78 -0.27 13.39 4.48
CA TYR A 78 -1.29 12.80 5.35
C TYR A 78 -0.65 12.09 6.53
N LEU A 79 -1.27 12.22 7.69
CA LEU A 79 -1.15 11.29 8.81
C LEU A 79 -2.44 10.49 8.86
N PHE A 80 -2.37 9.22 8.49
CA PHE A 80 -3.49 8.29 8.53
C PHE A 80 -3.52 7.52 9.84
N GLU A 81 -4.70 7.46 10.46
CA GLU A 81 -4.96 6.63 11.63
C GLU A 81 -5.57 5.29 11.19
N LEU A 82 -4.99 4.20 11.66
CA LEU A 82 -5.41 2.82 11.40
C LEU A 82 -6.43 2.37 12.45
N ALA A 83 -7.09 1.22 12.22
CA ALA A 83 -8.13 0.69 13.09
C ALA A 83 -7.68 0.43 14.54
N ASP A 84 -6.40 0.20 14.76
CA ASP A 84 -5.80 -0.05 16.08
C ASP A 84 -5.22 1.21 16.75
N GLY A 85 -5.45 2.39 16.17
CA GLY A 85 -4.96 3.67 16.67
C GLY A 85 -3.51 4.00 16.29
N ASN A 86 -2.78 3.08 15.64
CA ASN A 86 -1.48 3.40 15.06
C ASN A 86 -1.64 4.38 13.91
N CYS A 87 -0.57 5.16 13.65
CA CYS A 87 -0.57 6.12 12.55
C CYS A 87 0.55 5.82 11.56
N VAL A 88 0.28 6.10 10.28
CA VAL A 88 1.26 6.05 9.20
C VAL A 88 1.19 7.30 8.34
N GLU A 89 2.29 7.62 7.68
CA GLU A 89 2.37 8.78 6.81
C GLU A 89 2.24 8.38 5.35
N SER A 90 1.56 9.23 4.56
CA SER A 90 1.55 9.16 3.09
C SER A 90 1.68 10.56 2.51
N VAL A 91 2.23 10.66 1.29
CA VAL A 91 2.45 11.94 0.63
C VAL A 91 1.93 11.87 -0.80
N VAL A 92 1.02 12.77 -1.17
CA VAL A 92 0.60 12.97 -2.56
C VAL A 92 1.40 14.11 -3.15
N MET A 93 2.10 13.81 -4.23
CA MET A 93 2.95 14.74 -4.98
C MET A 93 2.32 14.98 -6.36
N HIS A 94 2.26 16.25 -6.77
CA HIS A 94 1.68 16.64 -8.06
C HIS A 94 2.79 16.88 -9.08
N TYR A 95 2.70 16.18 -10.21
CA TYR A 95 3.63 16.32 -11.34
C TYR A 95 2.85 16.72 -12.60
N LYS A 96 3.56 17.20 -13.62
CA LYS A 96 2.95 17.55 -14.92
C LYS A 96 2.22 16.39 -15.60
N HIS A 97 2.61 15.15 -15.30
CA HIS A 97 2.04 13.92 -15.86
C HIS A 97 1.01 13.24 -14.94
N GLY A 98 0.61 13.86 -13.84
CA GLY A 98 -0.35 13.33 -12.88
C GLY A 98 0.17 13.28 -11.45
N SER A 99 -0.67 12.83 -10.53
CA SER A 99 -0.31 12.71 -9.11
C SER A 99 0.24 11.34 -8.78
N THR A 100 1.25 11.31 -7.91
CA THR A 100 1.85 10.08 -7.37
C THR A 100 1.72 10.09 -5.85
N ILE A 101 1.34 8.96 -5.26
CA ILE A 101 1.31 8.79 -3.81
C ILE A 101 2.52 7.99 -3.32
N CYS A 102 3.17 8.51 -2.28
CA CYS A 102 4.13 7.76 -1.47
C CYS A 102 3.38 7.12 -0.31
N ILE A 103 3.45 5.80 -0.17
CA ILE A 103 2.76 5.05 0.89
C ILE A 103 3.73 4.36 1.83
N SER A 104 3.28 4.14 3.08
CA SER A 104 3.97 3.36 4.10
C SER A 104 3.63 1.87 3.97
N SER A 105 4.57 0.99 4.35
CA SER A 105 4.39 -0.47 4.31
C SER A 105 4.33 -1.13 5.69
N GLN A 106 4.76 -0.43 6.73
CA GLN A 106 4.79 -0.92 8.11
C GLN A 106 4.45 0.21 9.08
N VAL A 107 4.10 -0.13 10.31
CA VAL A 107 4.12 0.78 11.45
C VAL A 107 5.51 0.69 12.08
N GLY A 108 6.34 1.73 11.85
CA GLY A 108 7.76 1.73 12.18
C GLY A 108 8.59 0.85 11.23
N CYS A 109 9.88 0.66 11.53
CA CYS A 109 10.80 -0.11 10.69
C CYS A 109 11.91 -0.70 11.55
N ARG A 110 12.30 -1.97 11.28
CA ARG A 110 13.38 -2.65 12.03
C ARG A 110 14.74 -2.65 11.33
N MET A 111 14.85 -2.04 10.13
CA MET A 111 16.08 -2.11 9.35
C MET A 111 17.27 -1.35 9.98
N GLY A 112 17.01 -0.39 10.86
CA GLY A 112 18.04 0.29 11.65
C GLY A 112 18.92 1.26 10.87
N CYS A 113 18.48 1.72 9.68
CA CYS A 113 19.23 2.71 8.89
C CYS A 113 19.43 3.99 9.70
N LYS A 114 20.69 4.38 9.95
CA LYS A 114 21.04 5.45 10.90
C LYS A 114 20.54 6.84 10.51
N PHE A 115 20.24 7.06 9.25
CA PHE A 115 19.71 8.33 8.71
C PHE A 115 18.18 8.39 8.66
N CYS A 116 17.47 7.28 8.98
CA CYS A 116 16.03 7.16 8.79
C CYS A 116 15.27 7.27 10.11
N ALA A 117 14.36 8.24 10.20
CA ALA A 117 13.53 8.44 11.38
C ALA A 117 12.54 7.27 11.63
N SER A 118 12.15 6.54 10.59
CA SER A 118 11.22 5.40 10.70
C SER A 118 11.74 4.26 11.57
N THR A 119 13.04 4.23 11.88
CA THR A 119 13.65 3.17 12.69
C THR A 119 13.72 3.50 14.19
N ILE A 120 13.46 4.75 14.59
CA ILE A 120 13.65 5.23 15.97
C ILE A 120 12.81 4.42 16.97
N GLY A 121 11.54 4.16 16.63
CA GLY A 121 10.62 3.38 17.46
C GLY A 121 10.65 1.86 17.17
N GLY A 122 11.52 1.40 16.27
CA GLY A 122 11.49 0.02 15.78
C GLY A 122 10.24 -0.28 14.94
N ARG A 123 10.03 -1.56 14.63
CA ARG A 123 8.83 -2.05 13.94
C ARG A 123 7.78 -2.50 14.95
N VAL A 124 6.59 -1.94 14.89
CA VAL A 124 5.42 -2.38 15.66
C VAL A 124 4.77 -3.58 14.95
N ARG A 125 4.38 -3.39 13.66
CA ARG A 125 3.77 -4.43 12.83
C ARG A 125 3.81 -4.09 11.34
N ASP A 126 3.52 -5.10 10.55
CA ASP A 126 3.29 -4.95 9.13
C ASP A 126 1.90 -4.35 8.86
N LEU A 127 1.77 -3.61 7.74
CA LEU A 127 0.47 -3.20 7.23
C LEU A 127 -0.16 -4.35 6.44
N THR A 128 -1.46 -4.53 6.62
CA THR A 128 -2.28 -5.46 5.83
C THR A 128 -2.49 -4.94 4.41
N PRO A 129 -2.88 -5.80 3.44
CA PRO A 129 -3.22 -5.32 2.08
C PRO A 129 -4.32 -4.25 2.09
N ALA A 130 -5.31 -4.36 3.00
CA ALA A 130 -6.35 -3.34 3.17
C ALA A 130 -5.80 -2.00 3.62
N GLU A 131 -4.83 -1.98 4.53
CA GLU A 131 -4.21 -0.74 5.01
C GLU A 131 -3.27 -0.13 3.96
N LEU A 132 -2.61 -0.97 3.15
CA LEU A 132 -1.79 -0.51 2.03
C LEU A 132 -2.65 0.18 0.96
N ILE A 133 -3.69 -0.51 0.46
CA ILE A 133 -4.58 0.08 -0.56
C ILE A 133 -5.46 1.17 0.03
N GLY A 134 -5.79 1.07 1.31
CA GLY A 134 -6.57 2.06 2.03
C GLY A 134 -5.94 3.45 2.04
N GLN A 135 -4.59 3.55 2.12
CA GLN A 135 -3.89 4.83 2.01
C GLN A 135 -4.15 5.48 0.64
N VAL A 136 -4.12 4.69 -0.44
CA VAL A 136 -4.39 5.17 -1.80
C VAL A 136 -5.83 5.61 -1.95
N ILE A 137 -6.78 4.78 -1.49
CA ILE A 137 -8.24 5.05 -1.59
C ILE A 137 -8.60 6.30 -0.77
N ALA A 138 -8.10 6.41 0.48
CA ALA A 138 -8.40 7.55 1.35
C ALA A 138 -7.83 8.86 0.78
N ALA A 139 -6.60 8.84 0.26
CA ALA A 139 -6.00 9.99 -0.40
C ALA A 139 -6.75 10.37 -1.69
N GLN A 140 -7.10 9.37 -2.54
CA GLN A 140 -7.87 9.61 -3.77
C GLN A 140 -9.23 10.25 -3.45
N LYS A 141 -9.93 9.75 -2.43
CA LYS A 141 -11.23 10.29 -2.00
C LYS A 141 -11.08 11.75 -1.54
N ASP A 142 -10.03 12.07 -0.79
CA ASP A 142 -9.76 13.42 -0.28
C ASP A 142 -9.45 14.41 -1.41
N ILE A 143 -8.53 14.07 -2.32
CA ILE A 143 -8.20 14.98 -3.44
C ILE A 143 -9.34 15.14 -4.43
N SER A 144 -10.17 14.10 -4.66
CA SER A 144 -11.32 14.17 -5.55
C SER A 144 -12.48 14.99 -4.97
N ALA A 145 -12.49 15.26 -3.68
CA ALA A 145 -13.45 16.17 -3.06
C ALA A 145 -13.18 17.64 -3.41
N ASP A 146 -11.89 17.98 -3.56
CA ASP A 146 -11.45 19.33 -3.94
C ASP A 146 -11.43 19.50 -5.48
N ASP A 147 -11.04 18.46 -6.22
CA ASP A 147 -10.98 18.42 -7.69
C ASP A 147 -11.47 17.04 -8.19
N PRO A 148 -12.70 16.97 -8.77
CA PRO A 148 -13.27 15.71 -9.26
C PRO A 148 -12.45 15.03 -10.37
N ASP A 149 -11.61 15.75 -11.08
CA ASP A 149 -10.74 15.23 -12.14
C ASP A 149 -9.38 14.79 -11.62
N ALA A 150 -9.02 15.13 -10.37
CA ALA A 150 -7.77 14.71 -9.76
C ALA A 150 -7.68 13.19 -9.66
N ARG A 151 -6.56 12.63 -10.11
CA ARG A 151 -6.30 11.18 -10.08
C ARG A 151 -4.89 10.89 -9.59
N ILE A 152 -4.81 9.91 -8.70
CA ILE A 152 -3.54 9.27 -8.34
C ILE A 152 -3.24 8.23 -9.42
N GLY A 153 -2.24 8.51 -10.25
CA GLY A 153 -1.82 7.65 -11.37
C GLY A 153 -0.54 6.86 -11.11
N GLY A 154 0.15 7.12 -9.99
CA GLY A 154 1.39 6.43 -9.63
C GLY A 154 1.53 6.17 -8.14
N ILE A 155 2.32 5.16 -7.79
CA ILE A 155 2.61 4.79 -6.40
C ILE A 155 4.10 4.63 -6.21
N VAL A 156 4.65 5.17 -5.13
CA VAL A 156 5.99 4.84 -4.65
C VAL A 156 5.89 4.29 -3.23
N MET A 157 6.49 3.13 -2.99
CA MET A 157 6.57 2.51 -1.67
C MET A 157 7.86 2.95 -0.99
N MET A 158 7.89 4.22 -0.58
CA MET A 158 9.06 4.91 0.00
C MET A 158 8.72 5.63 1.31
N GLY A 159 7.60 5.27 1.93
CA GLY A 159 7.17 5.77 3.24
C GLY A 159 7.80 4.99 4.39
N ILE A 160 7.06 4.84 5.49
CA ILE A 160 7.52 4.14 6.69
C ILE A 160 7.52 2.61 6.43
N GLY A 161 8.65 1.95 6.76
CA GLY A 161 8.81 0.50 6.67
C GLY A 161 9.70 0.04 5.51
N GLU A 162 10.02 -1.25 5.52
CA GLU A 162 10.67 -1.96 4.42
C GLU A 162 9.64 -2.84 3.72
N PRO A 163 9.28 -2.53 2.46
CA PRO A 163 8.25 -3.29 1.76
C PRO A 163 8.55 -4.78 1.62
N LEU A 164 9.82 -5.15 1.39
CA LEU A 164 10.21 -6.55 1.26
C LEU A 164 10.28 -7.31 2.60
N ASP A 165 10.23 -6.62 3.73
CA ASP A 165 10.04 -7.22 5.05
C ASP A 165 8.57 -7.56 5.33
N ASN A 166 7.64 -6.86 4.65
CA ASN A 166 6.19 -7.12 4.64
C ASN A 166 5.75 -7.82 3.32
N PHE A 167 6.51 -8.80 2.88
CA PHE A 167 6.50 -9.33 1.52
C PHE A 167 5.12 -9.76 1.02
N ASP A 168 4.45 -10.68 1.73
CA ASP A 168 3.20 -11.29 1.26
C ASP A 168 2.06 -10.27 1.14
N ASN A 169 1.95 -9.35 2.11
CA ASN A 169 0.95 -8.28 2.07
C ASN A 169 1.23 -7.29 0.95
N VAL A 170 2.51 -6.98 0.71
CA VAL A 170 2.92 -6.07 -0.38
C VAL A 170 2.64 -6.70 -1.73
N VAL A 171 2.98 -7.97 -1.95
CA VAL A 171 2.66 -8.68 -3.20
C VAL A 171 1.15 -8.73 -3.44
N LYS A 172 0.37 -9.00 -2.39
CA LYS A 172 -1.10 -8.98 -2.50
C LYS A 172 -1.63 -7.58 -2.81
N PHE A 173 -1.09 -6.53 -2.19
CA PHE A 173 -1.42 -5.14 -2.50
C PHE A 173 -1.11 -4.79 -3.96
N LEU A 174 0.06 -5.16 -4.49
CA LEU A 174 0.43 -4.92 -5.88
C LEU A 174 -0.58 -5.54 -6.86
N LYS A 175 -1.08 -6.74 -6.55
CA LYS A 175 -2.15 -7.38 -7.34
C LYS A 175 -3.46 -6.59 -7.22
N LEU A 176 -3.88 -6.25 -5.99
CA LEU A 176 -5.14 -5.53 -5.72
C LEU A 176 -5.22 -4.18 -6.44
N VAL A 177 -4.14 -3.39 -6.40
CA VAL A 177 -4.13 -2.04 -6.94
C VAL A 177 -4.18 -1.99 -8.46
N ASN A 178 -3.79 -3.09 -9.13
CA ASN A 178 -3.77 -3.21 -10.59
C ASN A 178 -5.11 -3.72 -11.16
N VAL A 179 -6.01 -4.26 -10.34
CA VAL A 179 -7.27 -4.86 -10.81
C VAL A 179 -8.16 -3.83 -11.50
N GLU A 180 -8.68 -4.21 -12.67
CA GLU A 180 -9.69 -3.43 -13.40
C GLU A 180 -10.98 -3.29 -12.58
N GLY A 181 -11.60 -2.11 -12.63
CA GLY A 181 -12.78 -1.78 -11.81
C GLY A 181 -12.45 -1.31 -10.40
N GLY A 182 -11.18 -1.42 -9.96
CA GLY A 182 -10.66 -0.85 -8.73
C GLY A 182 -9.93 0.49 -8.95
N ILE A 183 -8.91 0.75 -8.14
CA ILE A 183 -7.98 1.89 -8.31
C ILE A 183 -7.28 1.83 -9.68
N CYS A 184 -6.97 0.63 -10.16
CA CYS A 184 -6.51 0.35 -11.53
C CYS A 184 -5.23 1.10 -11.92
N ILE A 185 -4.22 1.12 -11.03
CA ILE A 185 -2.89 1.66 -11.34
C ILE A 185 -2.03 0.55 -11.94
N GLY A 186 -1.55 0.77 -13.17
CA GLY A 186 -0.70 -0.19 -13.89
C GLY A 186 0.66 -0.38 -13.21
N TYR A 187 1.21 -1.59 -13.25
CA TYR A 187 2.47 -1.96 -12.60
C TYR A 187 3.64 -1.03 -12.94
N ARG A 188 3.74 -0.54 -14.19
CA ARG A 188 4.80 0.38 -14.63
C ARG A 188 4.76 1.76 -13.96
N HIS A 189 3.65 2.08 -13.30
CA HIS A 189 3.47 3.31 -12.51
C HIS A 189 3.71 3.07 -11.01
N ILE A 190 4.25 1.89 -10.65
CA ILE A 190 4.54 1.54 -9.26
C ILE A 190 6.05 1.37 -9.10
N SER A 191 6.63 2.07 -8.14
CA SER A 191 8.01 1.89 -7.71
C SER A 191 8.04 1.34 -6.28
N LEU A 192 8.67 0.18 -6.11
CA LEU A 192 8.95 -0.43 -4.82
C LEU A 192 10.41 -0.15 -4.46
N SER A 193 10.64 0.53 -3.34
CA SER A 193 11.98 0.77 -2.82
C SER A 193 12.33 -0.23 -1.73
N THR A 194 13.58 -0.72 -1.74
CA THR A 194 14.09 -1.60 -0.70
C THR A 194 15.49 -1.20 -0.25
N CYS A 195 15.77 -1.42 1.03
CA CYS A 195 17.14 -1.30 1.57
C CYS A 195 18.03 -2.48 1.17
N GLY A 196 17.51 -3.48 0.45
CA GLY A 196 18.28 -4.60 -0.08
C GLY A 196 18.08 -5.91 0.69
N VAL A 197 16.84 -6.36 0.87
CA VAL A 197 16.50 -7.69 1.38
C VAL A 197 16.63 -8.69 0.23
N VAL A 198 17.86 -9.14 -0.03
CA VAL A 198 18.30 -9.85 -1.25
C VAL A 198 17.47 -11.10 -1.54
N ASP A 199 17.23 -11.95 -0.55
CA ASP A 199 16.39 -13.15 -0.70
C ASP A 199 14.99 -12.81 -1.19
N LYS A 200 14.41 -11.70 -0.72
CA LYS A 200 13.10 -11.24 -1.12
C LYS A 200 13.08 -10.54 -2.50
N ILE A 201 14.21 -9.98 -2.93
CA ILE A 201 14.33 -9.49 -4.33
C ILE A 201 14.21 -10.67 -5.30
N TYR A 202 14.93 -11.77 -5.06
CA TYR A 202 14.81 -12.99 -5.87
C TYR A 202 13.40 -13.61 -5.81
N GLU A 203 12.73 -13.53 -4.64
CA GLU A 203 11.36 -14.02 -4.50
C GLU A 203 10.38 -13.13 -5.28
N LEU A 204 10.55 -11.80 -5.23
CA LEU A 204 9.74 -10.85 -5.97
C LEU A 204 9.84 -11.08 -7.49
N ALA A 205 11.03 -11.38 -8.00
CA ALA A 205 11.26 -11.68 -9.40
C ALA A 205 10.41 -12.87 -9.92
N LYS A 206 10.07 -13.83 -9.05
CA LYS A 206 9.23 -14.99 -9.43
C LYS A 206 7.76 -14.63 -9.67
N HIS A 207 7.32 -13.47 -9.20
CA HIS A 207 5.93 -13.02 -9.40
C HIS A 207 5.69 -12.35 -10.77
N ASP A 208 6.74 -12.09 -11.55
CA ASP A 208 6.69 -11.49 -12.89
C ASP A 208 5.83 -10.20 -12.94
N LEU A 209 5.99 -9.36 -11.92
CA LEU A 209 5.31 -8.06 -11.82
C LEU A 209 6.20 -6.98 -12.44
N PRO A 210 5.80 -6.34 -13.56
CA PRO A 210 6.62 -5.35 -14.26
C PRO A 210 6.59 -3.98 -13.55
N ILE A 211 6.93 -3.97 -12.25
CA ILE A 211 7.10 -2.77 -11.43
C ILE A 211 8.54 -2.25 -11.53
N THR A 212 8.77 -1.02 -11.10
CA THR A 212 10.12 -0.49 -10.91
C THR A 212 10.64 -0.89 -9.54
N LEU A 213 11.77 -1.60 -9.49
CA LEU A 213 12.49 -1.86 -8.25
C LEU A 213 13.54 -0.75 -8.04
N SER A 214 13.43 -0.01 -6.94
CA SER A 214 14.37 1.03 -6.55
C SER A 214 15.22 0.54 -5.37
N ILE A 215 16.54 0.69 -5.49
CA ILE A 215 17.48 0.24 -4.46
C ILE A 215 18.02 1.41 -3.66
N SER A 216 17.82 1.39 -2.36
CA SER A 216 18.47 2.31 -1.40
C SER A 216 19.93 1.87 -1.19
N LEU A 217 20.82 2.24 -2.13
CA LEU A 217 22.22 1.83 -2.08
C LEU A 217 23.02 2.66 -1.06
N HIS A 218 22.95 3.99 -1.14
CA HIS A 218 23.52 5.01 -0.26
C HIS A 218 25.06 5.01 -0.08
N ALA A 219 25.75 3.92 -0.42
CA ALA A 219 27.21 3.83 -0.45
C ALA A 219 27.65 2.77 -1.45
N CYS A 220 28.82 2.96 -2.07
CA CYS A 220 29.37 2.08 -3.10
C CYS A 220 30.28 0.97 -2.55
N ASP A 221 30.62 1.01 -1.26
CA ASP A 221 31.47 0.02 -0.60
C ASP A 221 30.81 -0.51 0.70
N ASP A 222 31.21 -1.73 1.09
CA ASP A 222 30.60 -2.43 2.23
C ASP A 222 30.93 -1.79 3.58
N VAL A 223 32.09 -1.15 3.74
CA VAL A 223 32.49 -0.51 5.00
C VAL A 223 31.58 0.68 5.29
N THR A 224 31.47 1.58 4.30
CA THR A 224 30.63 2.77 4.42
C THR A 224 29.17 2.35 4.54
N ARG A 225 28.69 1.44 3.68
CA ARG A 225 27.30 0.99 3.69
C ARG A 225 26.92 0.34 5.02
N SER A 226 27.76 -0.54 5.56
CA SER A 226 27.51 -1.20 6.85
C SER A 226 27.49 -0.20 8.01
N SER A 227 28.23 0.91 7.89
CA SER A 227 28.25 1.94 8.93
C SER A 227 26.92 2.69 9.08
N ILE A 228 26.10 2.77 8.01
CA ILE A 228 24.83 3.50 7.98
C ILE A 228 23.60 2.60 7.77
N MET A 229 23.77 1.42 7.18
CA MET A 229 22.69 0.46 6.87
C MET A 229 23.04 -0.92 7.40
N PRO A 230 22.54 -1.35 8.56
CA PRO A 230 22.88 -2.64 9.18
C PRO A 230 22.57 -3.86 8.32
N ILE A 231 21.59 -3.76 7.42
CA ILE A 231 21.23 -4.84 6.48
C ILE A 231 22.41 -5.30 5.62
N ASN A 232 23.37 -4.42 5.36
CA ASN A 232 24.58 -4.72 4.58
C ASN A 232 25.48 -5.78 5.24
N GLN A 233 25.40 -5.95 6.57
CA GLN A 233 26.12 -7.02 7.27
C GLN A 233 25.62 -8.42 6.87
N LYS A 234 24.35 -8.52 6.44
CA LYS A 234 23.78 -9.79 5.95
C LYS A 234 24.00 -9.96 4.45
N TRP A 235 23.86 -8.89 3.68
CA TRP A 235 24.02 -8.90 2.22
C TRP A 235 24.84 -7.68 1.79
N GLY A 236 26.08 -7.90 1.40
CA GLY A 236 26.99 -6.87 0.92
C GLY A 236 26.56 -6.32 -0.45
N VAL A 237 27.24 -5.27 -0.88
CA VAL A 237 26.98 -4.55 -2.14
C VAL A 237 26.94 -5.49 -3.34
N ASP A 238 27.94 -6.40 -3.45
CA ASP A 238 28.01 -7.34 -4.59
C ASP A 238 26.81 -8.29 -4.65
N ALA A 239 26.38 -8.81 -3.50
CA ALA A 239 25.19 -9.68 -3.43
C ALA A 239 23.92 -8.92 -3.81
N LEU A 240 23.80 -7.68 -3.38
CA LEU A 240 22.68 -6.80 -3.72
C LEU A 240 22.64 -6.51 -5.21
N LEU A 241 23.78 -6.11 -5.81
CA LEU A 241 23.86 -5.80 -7.25
C LEU A 241 23.56 -7.01 -8.13
N LYS A 242 23.96 -8.22 -7.71
CA LYS A 242 23.62 -9.46 -8.42
C LYS A 242 22.14 -9.81 -8.37
N ALA A 243 21.41 -9.35 -7.36
CA ALA A 243 19.98 -9.58 -7.22
C ALA A 243 19.12 -8.61 -8.03
N CYS A 244 19.71 -7.52 -8.54
CA CYS A 244 19.10 -6.52 -9.39
C CYS A 244 19.34 -6.77 -10.86
#